data_31c531ffb751d99baadd790ba2472816
#
_entry.id   31c531ffb751d99baadd790ba2472816
#
_cell.length_a   1.000
_cell.length_b   1.000
_cell.length_c   1.000
_cell.angle_alpha   90.00
_cell.angle_beta   90.00
_cell.angle_gamma   90.00
#
_symmetry.space_group_name_H-M   'P 1'
#
loop_
_entity.id
_entity.type
_entity.pdbx_description
1 polymer ?
#
loop_
_entity_poly.entity_id
_entity_poly.type
_entity_poly.pdbx_seq_one_letter_code
_entity_poly.pdbx_strand_id
1 'polypeptide(L)'
;MDAGDGFYACMFTFTGGLKTDGLEDDGITQKFTDYDEAEVVSTLQAFSKLIHDYKGTFQSLSPDAISSGFAQKSCGAGIDGSWNTVADKEALGDNFGAAKLPTIDVNGEAKQIISMLGYKLIGVNASSKFPRSAQILANYLTGEECQRERATELGWGPSNQTVNGEEVVTGSAVLTAIAEQGKFAVTQVNIAQTFWDPYKNLGNKLIADETDPSNADFFKQLLTDTIANVRDE
;
A
#
# COMPACT_ATOMS: atom_id res chain seq x y z
N MET A 1 -11.14 1.33 0.71
CA MET A 1 -9.75 1.79 0.59
C MET A 1 -9.74 3.26 0.20
N ASP A 2 -8.70 4.00 0.47
CA ASP A 2 -8.56 5.38 0.03
C ASP A 2 -7.93 5.46 -1.38
N ALA A 3 -8.76 5.45 -2.42
CA ALA A 3 -8.27 5.58 -3.79
C ALA A 3 -7.72 6.98 -4.10
N GLY A 4 -8.05 7.97 -3.28
CA GLY A 4 -7.53 9.34 -3.36
C GLY A 4 -6.23 9.56 -2.56
N ASP A 5 -5.55 8.50 -2.11
CA ASP A 5 -4.23 8.56 -1.50
C ASP A 5 -3.21 7.82 -2.38
N GLY A 6 -2.08 8.44 -2.68
CA GLY A 6 -1.05 7.89 -3.56
C GLY A 6 -0.46 6.57 -3.09
N PHE A 7 -0.44 6.33 -1.77
CA PHE A 7 0.02 5.07 -1.19
C PHE A 7 -0.86 3.87 -1.59
N TYR A 8 -2.19 4.08 -1.65
CA TYR A 8 -3.11 3.05 -2.11
C TYR A 8 -3.26 3.05 -3.63
N ALA A 9 -3.29 4.23 -4.27
CA ALA A 9 -3.51 4.35 -5.70
C ALA A 9 -2.41 3.72 -6.56
N CYS A 10 -1.16 3.63 -6.04
CA CYS A 10 -0.07 2.97 -6.76
C CYS A 10 -0.34 1.50 -7.09
N MET A 11 -1.20 0.82 -6.34
CA MET A 11 -1.57 -0.58 -6.63
C MET A 11 -2.17 -0.75 -8.02
N PHE A 12 -2.83 0.29 -8.54
CA PHE A 12 -3.46 0.23 -9.86
C PHE A 12 -2.44 0.07 -10.99
N THR A 13 -1.29 0.75 -10.91
CA THR A 13 -0.21 0.61 -11.89
C THR A 13 0.75 -0.54 -11.55
N PHE A 14 1.03 -0.76 -10.26
CA PHE A 14 1.93 -1.82 -9.83
C PHE A 14 1.43 -3.21 -10.24
N THR A 15 0.12 -3.43 -10.16
CA THR A 15 -0.52 -4.68 -10.60
C THR A 15 -0.36 -4.90 -12.09
N GLY A 16 -0.33 -3.85 -12.90
CA GLY A 16 -0.06 -3.88 -14.34
C GLY A 16 1.42 -3.95 -14.73
N GLY A 17 2.33 -3.93 -13.74
CA GLY A 17 3.77 -4.05 -13.97
C GLY A 17 4.58 -2.77 -13.85
N LEU A 18 3.99 -1.57 -13.94
CA LEU A 18 4.69 -0.31 -13.69
C LEU A 18 4.92 -0.12 -12.20
N LYS A 19 6.14 -0.33 -11.75
CA LYS A 19 6.57 -0.27 -10.34
C LYS A 19 7.70 0.75 -10.18
N THR A 20 7.89 1.22 -8.95
CA THR A 20 9.05 2.06 -8.60
C THR A 20 10.31 1.21 -8.49
N ASP A 21 11.45 1.75 -8.95
CA ASP A 21 12.79 1.13 -8.91
C ASP A 21 13.83 2.11 -8.34
N GLY A 22 13.49 2.76 -7.23
CA GLY A 22 14.36 3.76 -6.59
C GLY A 22 14.37 5.10 -7.30
N LEU A 23 15.50 5.79 -7.26
CA LEU A 23 15.72 7.08 -7.89
C LEU A 23 16.74 6.95 -9.02
N GLU A 24 16.69 7.87 -9.98
CA GLU A 24 17.71 8.03 -11.01
C GLU A 24 19.04 8.50 -10.38
N ASP A 25 20.09 8.58 -11.19
CA ASP A 25 21.45 8.95 -10.72
C ASP A 25 21.52 10.36 -10.12
N ASP A 26 20.55 11.21 -10.38
CA ASP A 26 20.42 12.54 -9.77
C ASP A 26 19.97 12.49 -8.30
N GLY A 27 19.49 11.33 -7.83
CA GLY A 27 19.03 11.12 -6.46
C GLY A 27 17.69 11.79 -6.12
N ILE A 28 16.96 12.29 -7.11
CA ILE A 28 15.72 13.08 -6.94
C ILE A 28 14.60 12.49 -7.81
N THR A 29 14.88 12.24 -9.09
CA THR A 29 13.87 11.79 -10.06
C THR A 29 13.47 10.34 -9.80
N GLN A 30 12.16 10.08 -9.75
CA GLN A 30 11.64 8.73 -9.58
C GLN A 30 11.96 7.85 -10.79
N LYS A 31 12.63 6.74 -10.52
CA LYS A 31 12.83 5.67 -11.49
C LYS A 31 11.69 4.67 -11.44
N PHE A 32 11.27 4.23 -12.61
CA PHE A 32 10.29 3.17 -12.77
C PHE A 32 10.91 1.95 -13.46
N THR A 33 10.39 0.75 -13.16
CA THR A 33 10.74 -0.47 -13.91
C THR A 33 10.31 -0.36 -15.36
N ASP A 34 10.95 -1.12 -16.23
CA ASP A 34 10.41 -1.37 -17.58
C ASP A 34 9.02 -2.02 -17.47
N TYR A 35 8.09 -1.60 -18.31
CA TYR A 35 6.70 -2.06 -18.26
C TYR A 35 6.10 -2.13 -19.67
N ASP A 36 5.08 -2.97 -19.82
CA ASP A 36 4.23 -3.00 -20.99
C ASP A 36 3.07 -1.99 -20.80
N GLU A 37 3.06 -0.92 -21.60
CA GLU A 37 2.03 0.13 -21.52
C GLU A 37 0.62 -0.45 -21.70
N ALA A 38 0.42 -1.36 -22.65
CA ALA A 38 -0.90 -1.94 -22.91
C ALA A 38 -1.40 -2.77 -21.72
N GLU A 39 -0.49 -3.43 -21.04
CA GLU A 39 -0.78 -4.21 -19.84
C GLU A 39 -1.19 -3.33 -18.67
N VAL A 40 -0.47 -2.21 -18.44
CA VAL A 40 -0.83 -1.24 -17.39
C VAL A 40 -2.17 -0.59 -17.70
N VAL A 41 -2.40 -0.16 -18.94
CA VAL A 41 -3.67 0.42 -19.38
C VAL A 41 -4.83 -0.55 -19.17
N SER A 42 -4.68 -1.82 -19.59
CA SER A 42 -5.70 -2.87 -19.36
C SER A 42 -6.00 -3.07 -17.88
N THR A 43 -4.96 -2.99 -17.03
CA THR A 43 -5.12 -3.12 -15.57
C THR A 43 -5.88 -1.93 -14.99
N LEU A 44 -5.57 -0.69 -15.41
CA LEU A 44 -6.31 0.50 -15.01
C LEU A 44 -7.78 0.42 -15.42
N GLN A 45 -8.06 -0.04 -16.64
CA GLN A 45 -9.43 -0.28 -17.12
C GLN A 45 -10.16 -1.31 -16.28
N ALA A 46 -9.50 -2.43 -15.93
CA ALA A 46 -10.09 -3.49 -15.11
C ALA A 46 -10.45 -2.99 -13.70
N PHE A 47 -9.57 -2.21 -13.05
CA PHE A 47 -9.87 -1.59 -11.76
C PHE A 47 -11.01 -0.58 -11.86
N SER A 48 -10.98 0.31 -12.86
CA SER A 48 -12.06 1.28 -13.06
C SER A 48 -13.39 0.58 -13.30
N LYS A 49 -13.40 -0.44 -14.17
CA LYS A 49 -14.60 -1.24 -14.44
C LYS A 49 -15.14 -1.92 -13.18
N LEU A 50 -14.28 -2.56 -12.40
CA LEU A 50 -14.67 -3.21 -11.13
C LEU A 50 -15.35 -2.21 -10.20
N ILE A 51 -14.76 -1.03 -10.03
CA ILE A 51 -15.29 0.02 -9.16
C ILE A 51 -16.64 0.54 -9.67
N HIS A 52 -16.79 0.75 -10.98
CA HIS A 52 -18.04 1.22 -11.58
C HIS A 52 -19.14 0.16 -11.54
N ASP A 53 -18.81 -1.11 -11.80
CA ASP A 53 -19.76 -2.23 -11.72
C ASP A 53 -20.35 -2.40 -10.30
N TYR A 54 -19.56 -2.08 -9.27
CA TYR A 54 -19.95 -2.19 -7.87
C TYR A 54 -20.12 -0.83 -7.17
N LYS A 55 -20.44 0.23 -7.91
CA LYS A 55 -20.57 1.60 -7.42
C LYS A 55 -21.50 1.75 -6.20
N GLY A 56 -22.52 0.90 -6.07
CA GLY A 56 -23.42 0.90 -4.92
C GLY A 56 -22.82 0.32 -3.62
N THR A 57 -21.71 -0.39 -3.72
CA THR A 57 -21.07 -1.11 -2.62
C THR A 57 -19.62 -0.73 -2.40
N PHE A 58 -18.92 -0.23 -3.43
CA PHE A 58 -17.56 0.28 -3.31
C PHE A 58 -17.57 1.76 -2.89
N GLN A 59 -16.73 2.11 -1.90
CA GLN A 59 -16.51 3.50 -1.49
C GLN A 59 -15.01 3.76 -1.33
N SER A 60 -14.56 4.93 -1.80
CA SER A 60 -13.25 5.45 -1.45
C SER A 60 -13.32 6.09 -0.08
N LEU A 61 -12.71 5.46 0.91
CA LEU A 61 -12.73 5.87 2.31
C LEU A 61 -11.32 5.90 2.86
N SER A 62 -11.02 6.92 3.67
CA SER A 62 -9.78 6.95 4.46
C SER A 62 -9.74 5.79 5.46
N PRO A 63 -8.55 5.38 5.93
CA PRO A 63 -8.39 4.35 6.95
C PRO A 63 -9.28 4.54 8.18
N ASP A 64 -9.31 5.74 8.74
CA ASP A 64 -10.17 6.06 9.91
C ASP A 64 -11.67 5.93 9.60
N ALA A 65 -12.07 6.26 8.38
CA ALA A 65 -13.45 6.10 7.94
C ALA A 65 -13.83 4.63 7.73
N ILE A 66 -12.89 3.77 7.34
CA ILE A 66 -13.07 2.32 7.24
C ILE A 66 -13.32 1.74 8.65
N SER A 67 -12.45 2.03 9.62
CA SER A 67 -12.61 1.58 11.01
C SER A 67 -13.92 2.06 11.62
N SER A 68 -14.30 3.32 11.35
CA SER A 68 -15.60 3.86 11.75
C SER A 68 -16.77 3.12 11.09
N GLY A 69 -16.64 2.76 9.82
CA GLY A 69 -17.61 1.97 9.07
C GLY A 69 -17.80 0.55 9.64
N PHE A 70 -16.72 -0.07 10.11
CA PHE A 70 -16.78 -1.35 10.82
C PHE A 70 -17.55 -1.21 12.14
N ALA A 71 -17.24 -0.20 12.96
CA ALA A 71 -17.92 0.06 14.22
C ALA A 71 -19.42 0.31 14.03
N GLN A 72 -19.81 1.01 12.96
CA GLN A 72 -21.20 1.32 12.60
C GLN A 72 -21.90 0.17 11.83
N LYS A 73 -21.19 -0.93 11.49
CA LYS A 73 -21.70 -2.04 10.68
C LYS A 73 -22.16 -1.60 9.27
N SER A 74 -21.61 -0.52 8.76
CA SER A 74 -21.87 0.00 7.41
C SER A 74 -20.82 -0.44 6.37
N CYS A 75 -19.70 -1.01 6.83
CA CYS A 75 -18.62 -1.54 6.01
C CYS A 75 -18.41 -3.02 6.34
N GLY A 76 -18.43 -3.89 5.34
CA GLY A 76 -18.22 -5.35 5.51
C GLY A 76 -16.79 -5.80 5.26
N ALA A 77 -16.02 -5.02 4.50
CA ALA A 77 -14.60 -5.26 4.21
C ALA A 77 -13.89 -3.95 3.84
N GLY A 78 -12.60 -3.85 4.11
CA GLY A 78 -11.78 -2.69 3.76
C GLY A 78 -10.39 -3.11 3.33
N ILE A 79 -9.77 -2.36 2.41
CA ILE A 79 -8.33 -2.41 2.16
C ILE A 79 -7.72 -1.29 3.00
N ASP A 80 -6.93 -1.69 3.98
CA ASP A 80 -6.36 -0.79 4.97
C ASP A 80 -4.90 -1.15 5.28
N GLY A 81 -4.24 -0.31 6.05
CA GLY A 81 -2.89 -0.54 6.53
C GLY A 81 -2.87 -1.20 7.91
N SER A 82 -1.80 -1.94 8.19
CA SER A 82 -1.62 -2.62 9.49
C SER A 82 -1.60 -1.69 10.70
N TRP A 83 -1.40 -0.39 10.50
CA TRP A 83 -1.43 0.61 11.58
C TRP A 83 -2.83 0.81 12.19
N ASN A 84 -3.91 0.41 11.51
CA ASN A 84 -5.28 0.46 12.01
C ASN A 84 -5.75 -0.85 12.66
N THR A 85 -4.91 -1.88 12.69
CA THR A 85 -5.25 -3.21 13.23
C THR A 85 -5.92 -3.16 14.60
N VAL A 86 -5.46 -2.29 15.49
CA VAL A 86 -6.01 -2.19 16.85
C VAL A 86 -7.46 -1.67 16.80
N ALA A 87 -7.69 -0.58 16.07
CA ALA A 87 -9.02 0.02 15.92
C ALA A 87 -10.01 -0.94 15.22
N ASP A 88 -9.54 -1.64 14.18
CA ASP A 88 -10.37 -2.59 13.43
C ASP A 88 -10.74 -3.82 14.28
N LYS A 89 -9.81 -4.34 15.07
CA LYS A 89 -10.08 -5.42 16.02
C LYS A 89 -11.07 -5.00 17.10
N GLU A 90 -10.93 -3.78 17.61
CA GLU A 90 -11.86 -3.22 18.59
C GLU A 90 -13.28 -3.08 18.02
N ALA A 91 -13.39 -2.61 16.77
CA ALA A 91 -14.66 -2.42 16.09
C ALA A 91 -15.38 -3.73 15.74
N LEU A 92 -14.64 -4.76 15.33
CA LEU A 92 -15.20 -6.02 14.81
C LEU A 92 -15.26 -7.15 15.85
N GLY A 93 -14.46 -7.09 16.92
CA GLY A 93 -14.38 -8.13 17.94
C GLY A 93 -14.09 -9.52 17.33
N ASP A 94 -14.91 -10.51 17.67
CA ASP A 94 -14.78 -11.89 17.18
C ASP A 94 -15.03 -12.05 15.68
N ASN A 95 -15.57 -11.03 15.01
CA ASN A 95 -15.77 -11.03 13.56
C ASN A 95 -14.56 -10.48 12.79
N PHE A 96 -13.50 -10.09 13.47
CA PHE A 96 -12.31 -9.57 12.81
C PHE A 96 -11.59 -10.65 12.04
N GLY A 97 -11.28 -10.36 10.78
CA GLY A 97 -10.46 -11.19 9.92
C GLY A 97 -9.52 -10.34 9.06
N ALA A 98 -8.41 -10.91 8.64
CA ALA A 98 -7.47 -10.28 7.72
C ALA A 98 -6.95 -11.30 6.70
N ALA A 99 -6.73 -10.85 5.48
CA ALA A 99 -6.18 -11.65 4.39
C ALA A 99 -5.31 -10.76 3.49
N LYS A 100 -4.43 -11.38 2.69
CA LYS A 100 -3.75 -10.68 1.61
C LYS A 100 -4.77 -10.12 0.61
N LEU A 101 -4.37 -9.13 -0.20
CA LEU A 101 -5.21 -8.59 -1.25
C LEU A 101 -5.67 -9.67 -2.24
N PRO A 102 -6.90 -9.57 -2.75
CA PRO A 102 -7.43 -10.50 -3.73
C PRO A 102 -6.70 -10.39 -5.08
N THR A 103 -7.10 -11.21 -6.03
CA THR A 103 -6.77 -11.03 -7.44
C THR A 103 -7.82 -10.16 -8.13
N ILE A 104 -7.42 -9.53 -9.23
CA ILE A 104 -8.32 -8.85 -10.17
C ILE A 104 -8.25 -9.55 -11.52
N ASP A 105 -9.38 -9.69 -12.20
CA ASP A 105 -9.42 -10.20 -13.57
C ASP A 105 -9.02 -9.09 -14.54
N VAL A 106 -7.97 -9.33 -15.32
CA VAL A 106 -7.51 -8.45 -16.40
C VAL A 106 -7.51 -9.24 -17.69
N ASN A 107 -8.48 -8.98 -18.55
CA ASN A 107 -8.65 -9.66 -19.84
C ASN A 107 -8.77 -11.20 -19.73
N GLY A 108 -9.40 -11.72 -18.67
CA GLY A 108 -9.57 -13.16 -18.43
C GLY A 108 -8.39 -13.80 -17.66
N GLU A 109 -7.40 -13.04 -17.25
CA GLU A 109 -6.29 -13.49 -16.42
C GLU A 109 -6.43 -12.94 -14.99
N ALA A 110 -6.39 -13.82 -14.00
CA ALA A 110 -6.43 -13.44 -12.58
C ALA A 110 -5.05 -12.92 -12.13
N LYS A 111 -4.92 -11.61 -11.94
CA LYS A 111 -3.70 -10.97 -11.47
C LYS A 111 -3.74 -10.67 -9.97
N GLN A 112 -2.69 -11.05 -9.26
CA GLN A 112 -2.54 -10.69 -7.85
C GLN A 112 -2.31 -9.18 -7.72
N ILE A 113 -3.14 -8.52 -6.92
CA ILE A 113 -2.97 -7.09 -6.64
C ILE A 113 -1.64 -6.85 -5.90
N ILE A 114 -0.84 -5.93 -6.45
CA ILE A 114 0.46 -5.54 -5.92
C ILE A 114 0.30 -4.28 -5.09
N SER A 115 0.74 -4.32 -3.84
CA SER A 115 0.70 -3.18 -2.93
C SER A 115 2.08 -2.55 -2.73
N MET A 116 2.11 -1.41 -2.02
CA MET A 116 3.35 -0.88 -1.46
C MET A 116 3.59 -1.49 -0.07
N LEU A 117 4.85 -1.82 0.23
CA LEU A 117 5.28 -2.31 1.53
C LEU A 117 6.16 -1.27 2.21
N GLY A 118 5.64 -0.62 3.24
CA GLY A 118 6.37 0.36 4.04
C GLY A 118 7.16 -0.28 5.19
N TYR A 119 8.25 0.37 5.56
CA TYR A 119 9.05 0.01 6.73
C TYR A 119 9.13 1.18 7.71
N LYS A 120 9.14 0.88 8.99
CA LYS A 120 9.44 1.85 10.05
C LYS A 120 10.95 1.83 10.31
N LEU A 121 11.62 2.92 10.02
CA LEU A 121 13.07 3.03 10.14
C LEU A 121 13.44 3.91 11.33
N ILE A 122 14.54 3.58 12.00
CA ILE A 122 15.12 4.40 13.07
C ILE A 122 16.53 4.82 12.63
N GLY A 123 16.75 6.11 12.49
CA GLY A 123 18.03 6.71 12.13
C GLY A 123 18.65 7.47 13.29
N VAL A 124 19.97 7.58 13.28
CA VAL A 124 20.72 8.45 14.17
C VAL A 124 21.08 9.73 13.43
N ASN A 125 20.68 10.88 13.99
CA ASN A 125 21.02 12.18 13.41
C ASN A 125 22.55 12.39 13.45
N ALA A 126 23.15 12.69 12.29
CA ALA A 126 24.59 12.93 12.16
C ALA A 126 25.10 14.10 13.04
N SER A 127 24.23 15.07 13.34
CA SER A 127 24.53 16.22 14.20
C SER A 127 24.26 15.96 15.68
N SER A 128 23.98 14.73 16.10
CA SER A 128 23.73 14.40 17.50
C SER A 128 24.94 14.73 18.37
N LYS A 129 24.69 15.36 19.51
CA LYS A 129 25.74 15.60 20.54
C LYS A 129 26.16 14.31 21.27
N PHE A 130 25.36 13.25 21.17
CA PHE A 130 25.56 11.95 21.81
C PHE A 130 25.38 10.80 20.81
N PRO A 131 26.18 10.72 19.73
CA PRO A 131 25.94 9.79 18.64
C PRO A 131 26.01 8.32 19.10
N ARG A 132 26.93 7.99 20.01
CA ARG A 132 27.07 6.64 20.55
C ARG A 132 25.85 6.21 21.36
N SER A 133 25.33 7.06 22.22
CA SER A 133 24.12 6.78 22.99
C SER A 133 22.88 6.68 22.09
N ALA A 134 22.78 7.54 21.08
CA ALA A 134 21.71 7.50 20.09
C ALA A 134 21.75 6.19 19.28
N GLN A 135 22.94 5.70 18.93
CA GLN A 135 23.08 4.43 18.22
C GLN A 135 22.70 3.22 19.11
N ILE A 136 23.06 3.24 20.39
CA ILE A 136 22.65 2.22 21.36
C ILE A 136 21.12 2.19 21.48
N LEU A 137 20.49 3.36 21.59
CA LEU A 137 19.03 3.46 21.64
C LEU A 137 18.37 2.97 20.32
N ALA A 138 18.90 3.36 19.17
CA ALA A 138 18.40 2.90 17.88
C ALA A 138 18.46 1.38 17.75
N ASN A 139 19.59 0.76 18.15
CA ASN A 139 19.76 -0.70 18.17
C ASN A 139 18.78 -1.38 19.14
N TYR A 140 18.56 -0.82 20.32
CA TYR A 140 17.60 -1.33 21.29
C TYR A 140 16.18 -1.29 20.71
N LEU A 141 15.76 -0.13 20.18
CA LEU A 141 14.43 0.06 19.61
C LEU A 141 14.17 -0.81 18.36
N THR A 142 15.20 -1.22 17.63
CA THR A 142 15.09 -2.14 16.48
C THR A 142 15.43 -3.59 16.86
N GLY A 143 15.74 -3.83 18.13
CA GLY A 143 16.05 -5.15 18.65
C GLY A 143 14.84 -6.08 18.75
N GLU A 144 15.13 -7.35 18.99
CA GLU A 144 14.16 -8.44 19.02
C GLU A 144 13.02 -8.20 20.02
N GLU A 145 13.33 -7.78 21.24
CA GLU A 145 12.36 -7.54 22.31
C GLU A 145 11.34 -6.46 21.90
N CYS A 146 11.82 -5.29 21.45
CA CYS A 146 10.93 -4.21 21.01
C CYS A 146 10.13 -4.55 19.76
N GLN A 147 10.65 -5.40 18.88
CA GLN A 147 9.89 -5.87 17.72
C GLN A 147 8.80 -6.86 18.13
N ARG A 148 9.09 -7.74 19.09
CA ARG A 148 8.10 -8.67 19.66
C ARG A 148 6.96 -7.91 20.35
N GLU A 149 7.28 -6.91 21.17
CA GLU A 149 6.26 -6.06 21.79
C GLU A 149 5.38 -5.36 20.77
N ARG A 150 5.97 -4.77 19.73
CA ARG A 150 5.18 -4.11 18.66
C ARG A 150 4.31 -5.09 17.88
N ALA A 151 4.77 -6.31 17.66
CA ALA A 151 3.97 -7.35 17.03
C ALA A 151 2.77 -7.73 17.91
N THR A 152 2.99 -7.84 19.23
CA THR A 152 1.96 -8.19 20.22
C THR A 152 0.93 -7.07 20.40
N GLU A 153 1.39 -5.85 20.66
CA GLU A 153 0.53 -4.75 21.10
C GLU A 153 -0.08 -3.98 19.92
N LEU A 154 0.66 -3.86 18.82
CA LEU A 154 0.27 -3.01 17.68
C LEU A 154 -0.05 -3.80 16.41
N GLY A 155 0.22 -5.10 16.37
CA GLY A 155 0.05 -5.91 15.16
C GLY A 155 1.02 -5.50 14.03
N TRP A 156 2.20 -4.95 14.37
CA TRP A 156 3.18 -4.55 13.37
C TRP A 156 4.09 -5.72 13.00
N GLY A 157 4.27 -5.95 11.69
CA GLY A 157 5.13 -7.03 11.19
C GLY A 157 6.59 -6.81 11.59
N PRO A 158 7.22 -7.76 12.31
CA PRO A 158 8.62 -7.66 12.65
C PRO A 158 9.51 -7.93 11.44
N SER A 159 10.65 -7.24 11.34
CA SER A 159 11.72 -7.55 10.39
C SER A 159 12.73 -8.58 10.95
N ASN A 160 12.69 -8.83 12.26
CA ASN A 160 13.54 -9.81 12.93
C ASN A 160 13.09 -11.24 12.60
N GLN A 161 14.01 -12.07 12.09
CA GLN A 161 13.70 -13.43 11.65
C GLN A 161 13.28 -14.36 12.80
N THR A 162 13.84 -14.18 14.01
CA THR A 162 13.47 -14.96 15.19
C THR A 162 12.01 -14.67 15.55
N VAL A 163 11.66 -13.38 15.67
CA VAL A 163 10.29 -12.97 16.03
C VAL A 163 9.28 -13.40 14.96
N ASN A 164 9.66 -13.38 13.67
CA ASN A 164 8.80 -13.87 12.58
C ASN A 164 8.41 -15.35 12.71
N GLY A 165 9.23 -16.15 13.38
CA GLY A 165 8.94 -17.58 13.65
C GLY A 165 8.10 -17.84 14.90
N GLU A 166 7.83 -16.83 15.71
CA GLU A 166 7.13 -16.97 16.98
C GLU A 166 5.60 -17.03 16.81
N GLU A 167 4.90 -17.56 17.81
CA GLU A 167 3.45 -17.70 17.81
C GLU A 167 2.73 -16.35 17.73
N VAL A 168 3.32 -15.28 18.25
CA VAL A 168 2.79 -13.91 18.12
C VAL A 168 2.59 -13.51 16.66
N VAL A 169 3.41 -14.00 15.75
CA VAL A 169 3.31 -13.75 14.30
C VAL A 169 2.48 -14.84 13.64
N THR A 170 2.84 -16.10 13.83
CA THR A 170 2.22 -17.24 13.12
C THR A 170 0.77 -17.48 13.54
N GLY A 171 0.38 -17.10 14.76
CA GLY A 171 -1.00 -17.13 15.26
C GLY A 171 -1.83 -15.90 14.94
N SER A 172 -1.25 -14.85 14.33
CA SER A 172 -1.94 -13.61 14.00
C SER A 172 -2.42 -13.60 12.56
N ALA A 173 -3.73 -13.48 12.34
CA ALA A 173 -4.31 -13.35 10.99
C ALA A 173 -3.73 -12.13 10.24
N VAL A 174 -3.55 -10.99 10.92
CA VAL A 174 -2.99 -9.77 10.31
C VAL A 174 -1.54 -9.98 9.89
N LEU A 175 -0.70 -10.49 10.79
CA LEU A 175 0.73 -10.65 10.50
C LEU A 175 0.97 -11.72 9.43
N THR A 176 0.14 -12.76 9.41
CA THR A 176 0.12 -13.75 8.33
C THR A 176 -0.28 -13.10 7.00
N ALA A 177 -1.36 -12.31 6.99
CA ALA A 177 -1.80 -11.59 5.79
C ALA A 177 -0.72 -10.62 5.25
N ILE A 178 -0.03 -9.88 6.15
CA ILE A 178 1.08 -9.00 5.78
C ILE A 178 2.24 -9.80 5.17
N ALA A 179 2.62 -10.93 5.78
CA ALA A 179 3.69 -11.77 5.29
C ALA A 179 3.37 -12.40 3.92
N GLU A 180 2.11 -12.77 3.69
CA GLU A 180 1.63 -13.26 2.40
C GLU A 180 1.60 -12.15 1.34
N GLN A 181 1.06 -10.97 1.67
CA GLN A 181 1.00 -9.82 0.78
C GLN A 181 2.39 -9.28 0.46
N GLY A 182 3.32 -9.33 1.39
CA GLY A 182 4.70 -8.88 1.20
C GLY A 182 5.43 -9.57 0.03
N LYS A 183 4.98 -10.78 -0.35
CA LYS A 183 5.47 -11.48 -1.55
C LYS A 183 5.00 -10.82 -2.86
N PHE A 184 3.98 -10.00 -2.77
CA PHE A 184 3.32 -9.29 -3.86
C PHE A 184 3.30 -7.79 -3.59
N ALA A 185 4.44 -7.24 -3.17
CA ALA A 185 4.55 -5.84 -2.81
C ALA A 185 5.83 -5.21 -3.36
N VAL A 186 5.77 -3.92 -3.62
CA VAL A 186 6.91 -3.07 -3.95
C VAL A 186 7.36 -2.36 -2.69
N THR A 187 8.64 -2.46 -2.37
CA THR A 187 9.21 -1.83 -1.17
C THR A 187 9.20 -0.32 -1.29
N GLN A 188 8.67 0.36 -0.27
CA GLN A 188 8.70 1.82 -0.15
C GLN A 188 10.11 2.29 0.26
N VAL A 189 11.05 2.23 -0.67
CA VAL A 189 12.42 2.73 -0.48
C VAL A 189 12.75 3.68 -1.61
N ASN A 190 13.32 4.83 -1.27
CA ASN A 190 13.70 5.86 -2.25
C ASN A 190 12.54 6.26 -3.17
N ILE A 191 11.40 6.58 -2.59
CA ILE A 191 10.26 7.15 -3.31
C ILE A 191 10.45 8.68 -3.35
N ALA A 192 10.43 9.26 -4.55
CA ALA A 192 10.47 10.71 -4.73
C ALA A 192 9.27 11.38 -4.04
N GLN A 193 9.47 12.59 -3.50
CA GLN A 193 8.37 13.33 -2.87
C GLN A 193 7.27 13.68 -3.89
N THR A 194 7.66 13.88 -5.13
CA THR A 194 6.79 14.16 -6.27
C THR A 194 5.87 12.99 -6.67
N PHE A 195 6.10 11.78 -6.14
CA PHE A 195 5.32 10.59 -6.46
C PHE A 195 3.85 10.68 -6.00
N TRP A 196 3.61 11.30 -4.84
CA TRP A 196 2.34 11.11 -4.13
C TRP A 196 1.14 11.82 -4.78
N ASP A 197 1.28 13.08 -5.15
CA ASP A 197 0.17 13.85 -5.72
C ASP A 197 -0.27 13.39 -7.14
N PRO A 198 0.64 13.06 -8.07
CA PRO A 198 0.25 12.44 -9.34
C PRO A 198 -0.50 11.12 -9.16
N TYR A 199 -0.07 10.26 -8.24
CA TYR A 199 -0.77 9.00 -7.95
C TYR A 199 -2.12 9.21 -7.26
N LYS A 200 -2.23 10.19 -6.37
CA LYS A 200 -3.52 10.64 -5.83
C LYS A 200 -4.47 11.09 -6.95
N ASN A 201 -3.96 11.88 -7.91
CA ASN A 201 -4.76 12.32 -9.06
C ASN A 201 -5.18 11.13 -9.94
N LEU A 202 -4.27 10.19 -10.22
CA LEU A 202 -4.58 8.94 -10.94
C LEU A 202 -5.73 8.19 -10.27
N GLY A 203 -5.64 7.96 -8.96
CA GLY A 203 -6.67 7.25 -8.21
C GLY A 203 -8.03 7.94 -8.27
N ASN A 204 -8.07 9.27 -8.06
CA ASN A 204 -9.30 10.06 -8.15
C ASN A 204 -9.93 10.01 -9.55
N LYS A 205 -9.12 10.10 -10.61
CA LYS A 205 -9.58 10.00 -11.99
C LYS A 205 -10.14 8.62 -12.33
N LEU A 206 -9.52 7.57 -11.81
CA LEU A 206 -9.91 6.19 -12.05
C LEU A 206 -11.30 5.87 -11.49
N ILE A 207 -11.65 6.47 -10.32
CA ILE A 207 -12.92 6.23 -9.62
C ILE A 207 -14.00 7.27 -9.95
N ALA A 208 -13.69 8.31 -10.73
CA ALA A 208 -14.63 9.39 -11.02
C ALA A 208 -15.82 8.90 -11.84
N ASP A 209 -17.01 9.37 -11.49
CA ASP A 209 -18.26 8.93 -12.10
C ASP A 209 -18.34 9.16 -13.62
N GLU A 210 -17.66 10.20 -14.11
CA GLU A 210 -17.57 10.55 -15.53
C GLU A 210 -16.54 9.70 -16.29
N THR A 211 -15.75 8.88 -15.63
CA THR A 211 -14.73 8.04 -16.28
C THR A 211 -15.39 6.85 -16.96
N ASP A 212 -15.20 6.72 -18.27
CA ASP A 212 -15.60 5.53 -19.02
C ASP A 212 -14.51 4.44 -18.91
N PRO A 213 -14.77 3.33 -18.21
CA PRO A 213 -13.78 2.24 -18.05
C PRO A 213 -13.36 1.59 -19.37
N SER A 214 -14.13 1.76 -20.45
CA SER A 214 -13.81 1.19 -21.78
C SER A 214 -12.87 2.07 -22.61
N ASN A 215 -12.66 3.34 -22.21
CA ASN A 215 -11.85 4.31 -22.97
C ASN A 215 -10.35 4.11 -22.74
N ALA A 216 -9.72 3.24 -23.52
CA ALA A 216 -8.28 2.95 -23.41
C ALA A 216 -7.39 4.18 -23.63
N ASP A 217 -7.77 5.09 -24.55
CA ASP A 217 -6.98 6.31 -24.83
C ASP A 217 -6.95 7.23 -23.61
N PHE A 218 -8.05 7.32 -22.87
CA PHE A 218 -8.09 8.07 -21.60
C PHE A 218 -7.08 7.49 -20.59
N PHE A 219 -7.07 6.19 -20.39
CA PHE A 219 -6.15 5.56 -19.41
C PHE A 219 -4.70 5.63 -19.85
N LYS A 220 -4.43 5.55 -21.16
CA LYS A 220 -3.09 5.76 -21.72
C LYS A 220 -2.60 7.18 -21.46
N GLN A 221 -3.44 8.19 -21.70
CA GLN A 221 -3.10 9.59 -21.41
C GLN A 221 -2.91 9.81 -19.91
N LEU A 222 -3.80 9.27 -19.07
CA LEU A 222 -3.71 9.35 -17.61
C LEU A 222 -2.40 8.73 -17.08
N LEU A 223 -1.99 7.58 -17.61
CA LEU A 223 -0.72 6.94 -17.28
C LEU A 223 0.47 7.81 -17.67
N THR A 224 0.47 8.33 -18.91
CA THR A 224 1.52 9.22 -19.43
C THR A 224 1.67 10.45 -18.56
N ASP A 225 0.56 11.14 -18.26
CA ASP A 225 0.55 12.35 -17.44
C ASP A 225 1.02 12.03 -16.00
N THR A 226 0.63 10.89 -15.44
CA THR A 226 1.06 10.50 -14.10
C THR A 226 2.57 10.32 -14.03
N ILE A 227 3.16 9.60 -14.99
CA ILE A 227 4.61 9.37 -15.04
C ILE A 227 5.37 10.69 -15.27
N ALA A 228 4.90 11.53 -16.20
CA ALA A 228 5.51 12.83 -16.47
C ALA A 228 5.51 13.70 -15.20
N ASN A 229 4.35 13.87 -14.55
CA ASN A 229 4.22 14.71 -13.36
C ASN A 229 5.01 14.18 -12.15
N VAL A 230 5.27 12.87 -12.06
CA VAL A 230 6.17 12.32 -11.02
C VAL A 230 7.62 12.70 -11.27
N ARG A 231 8.02 12.95 -12.51
CA ARG A 231 9.40 13.24 -12.92
C ARG A 231 9.74 14.73 -13.05
N ASP A 232 8.73 15.59 -13.16
CA ASP A 232 8.90 16.99 -13.61
C ASP A 232 9.06 18.02 -12.45
N GLU A 233 9.21 17.64 -11.18
CA GLU A 233 9.41 18.61 -10.07
C GLU A 233 10.80 18.55 -9.46
#